data_72986a3dbc3cfe79f152cece5c006319
#
_entry.id   72986a3dbc3cfe79f152cece5c006319
#
_cell.length_a   1.000
_cell.length_b   1.000
_cell.length_c   1.000
_cell.angle_alpha   90.00
_cell.angle_beta   90.00
_cell.angle_gamma   90.00
#
_symmetry.space_group_name_H-M   'P 1'
#
loop_
_entity.id
_entity.type
_entity.pdbx_description
1 polymer ?
#
loop_
_entity_poly.entity_id
_entity_poly.type
_entity_poly.pdbx_seq_one_letter_code
_entity_poly.pdbx_strand_id
1 'polypeptide(L)'
;MKNLSKHNLLYFFILSSLFCFTSNGQDGKTNVSVDPKIDQLLKEKRKLNTGLFLNEGYKIQIFYGNSEESKKKLQEFKKEFKDLDGTIIFNSPNYKVWIGNFKSRIEVEKAMIEIRKKYPTALIIKPSN
;
A
#
# COMPACT_ATOMS: atom_id res chain seq x y z
N MET A 1 50.24 -38.12 -29.11
CA MET A 1 49.10 -37.81 -28.20
C MET A 1 49.15 -38.77 -27.05
N LYS A 2 49.52 -38.29 -25.85
CA LYS A 2 49.64 -39.15 -24.65
C LYS A 2 48.22 -39.49 -24.13
N ASN A 3 47.86 -40.78 -24.15
CA ASN A 3 46.65 -41.26 -23.55
C ASN A 3 46.69 -40.95 -22.06
N LEU A 4 45.87 -39.98 -21.64
CA LEU A 4 45.67 -39.72 -20.20
C LEU A 4 45.04 -41.00 -19.61
N SER A 5 45.73 -41.59 -18.62
CA SER A 5 45.22 -42.79 -17.92
C SER A 5 43.84 -42.47 -17.34
N LYS A 6 42.91 -43.42 -17.48
CA LYS A 6 41.54 -43.27 -16.93
C LYS A 6 41.51 -42.88 -15.47
N HIS A 7 42.55 -43.22 -14.72
CA HIS A 7 42.73 -42.85 -13.31
C HIS A 7 43.00 -41.36 -13.13
N ASN A 8 43.79 -40.74 -14.01
CA ASN A 8 44.07 -39.29 -13.94
C ASN A 8 42.82 -38.44 -14.27
N LEU A 9 41.98 -38.94 -15.16
CA LEU A 9 40.69 -38.30 -15.46
C LEU A 9 39.75 -38.38 -14.27
N LEU A 10 39.74 -39.52 -13.59
CA LEU A 10 38.91 -39.71 -12.36
C LEU A 10 39.34 -38.79 -11.22
N TYR A 11 40.67 -38.65 -10.99
CA TYR A 11 41.22 -37.72 -9.97
C TYR A 11 40.87 -36.25 -10.27
N PHE A 12 40.90 -35.85 -11.54
CA PHE A 12 40.53 -34.50 -11.95
C PHE A 12 39.05 -34.21 -11.70
N PHE A 13 38.18 -35.22 -11.89
CA PHE A 13 36.76 -35.10 -11.62
C PHE A 13 36.44 -34.99 -10.11
N ILE A 14 37.15 -35.77 -9.30
CA ILE A 14 37.02 -35.74 -7.82
C ILE A 14 37.55 -34.41 -7.28
N LEU A 15 38.66 -33.90 -7.78
CA LEU A 15 39.26 -32.64 -7.37
C LEU A 15 38.36 -31.45 -7.73
N SER A 16 37.68 -31.49 -8.88
CA SER A 16 36.71 -30.46 -9.31
C SER A 16 35.45 -30.45 -8.43
N SER A 17 35.03 -31.61 -7.92
CA SER A 17 33.86 -31.74 -7.05
C SER A 17 34.06 -31.11 -5.66
N LEU A 18 35.28 -31.00 -5.17
CA LEU A 18 35.57 -30.39 -3.85
C LEU A 18 35.54 -28.85 -3.84
N PHE A 19 35.54 -28.21 -5.01
CA PHE A 19 35.53 -26.75 -5.12
C PHE A 19 34.14 -26.11 -5.03
N CYS A 20 33.06 -26.89 -4.98
CA CYS A 20 31.68 -26.36 -5.01
C CYS A 20 31.09 -26.03 -3.63
N PHE A 21 31.82 -26.20 -2.53
CA PHE A 21 31.23 -26.07 -1.17
C PHE A 21 31.52 -24.76 -0.42
N THR A 22 32.07 -23.74 -1.04
CA THR A 22 32.24 -22.44 -0.37
C THR A 22 31.42 -21.34 -1.03
N SER A 23 30.12 -21.56 -1.12
CA SER A 23 29.17 -20.49 -1.35
C SER A 23 28.79 -19.90 0.02
N ASN A 24 29.64 -19.03 0.55
CA ASN A 24 29.25 -18.17 1.64
C ASN A 24 28.20 -17.19 1.11
N GLY A 25 26.93 -17.46 1.42
CA GLY A 25 25.89 -16.50 1.24
C GLY A 25 26.26 -15.22 2.00
N GLN A 26 26.49 -14.14 1.28
CA GLN A 26 26.65 -12.82 1.89
C GLN A 26 25.32 -12.48 2.56
N ASP A 27 25.24 -12.60 3.88
CA ASP A 27 24.23 -11.92 4.67
C ASP A 27 24.46 -10.41 4.49
N GLY A 28 23.82 -9.88 3.46
CA GLY A 28 23.72 -8.46 3.20
C GLY A 28 22.90 -7.81 4.31
N LYS A 29 23.49 -7.55 5.47
CA LYS A 29 22.92 -6.60 6.43
C LYS A 29 22.98 -5.23 5.79
N THR A 30 21.89 -4.87 5.14
CA THR A 30 21.65 -3.52 4.69
C THR A 30 21.44 -2.67 5.95
N ASN A 31 22.51 -2.12 6.49
CA ASN A 31 22.40 -1.03 7.46
C ASN A 31 21.93 0.21 6.68
N VAL A 32 20.62 0.31 6.48
CA VAL A 32 20.01 1.58 6.10
C VAL A 32 20.10 2.46 7.35
N SER A 33 21.13 3.27 7.42
CA SER A 33 21.18 4.38 8.36
C SER A 33 20.10 5.38 7.96
N VAL A 34 18.89 5.13 8.43
CA VAL A 34 17.78 6.07 8.27
C VAL A 34 18.07 7.23 9.20
N ASP A 35 18.21 8.43 8.63
CA ASP A 35 18.34 9.66 9.41
C ASP A 35 17.22 9.71 10.46
N PRO A 36 17.55 9.92 11.77
CA PRO A 36 16.54 9.99 12.84
C PRO A 36 15.40 10.96 12.55
N LYS A 37 15.66 11.97 11.73
CA LYS A 37 14.68 12.96 11.27
C LYS A 37 13.65 12.35 10.31
N ILE A 38 14.05 11.40 9.48
CA ILE A 38 13.15 10.67 8.58
C ILE A 38 12.24 9.73 9.39
N ASP A 39 12.77 9.08 10.42
CA ASP A 39 11.98 8.25 11.34
C ASP A 39 10.94 9.06 12.12
N GLN A 40 11.31 10.27 12.56
CA GLN A 40 10.35 11.18 13.20
C GLN A 40 9.25 11.62 12.23
N LEU A 41 9.60 12.02 11.03
CA LEU A 41 8.63 12.41 10.00
C LEU A 41 7.71 11.24 9.59
N LEU A 42 8.24 10.03 9.51
CA LEU A 42 7.44 8.83 9.25
C LEU A 42 6.49 8.50 10.42
N LYS A 43 6.95 8.68 11.67
CA LYS A 43 6.12 8.52 12.88
C LYS A 43 5.03 9.59 12.97
N GLU A 44 5.36 10.85 12.67
CA GLU A 44 4.36 11.92 12.59
C GLU A 44 3.36 11.69 11.47
N LYS A 45 3.83 11.31 10.28
CA LYS A 45 2.96 10.96 9.16
C LYS A 45 2.06 9.76 9.47
N ARG A 46 2.58 8.75 10.18
CA ARG A 46 1.77 7.62 10.67
C ARG A 46 0.74 8.08 11.71
N LYS A 47 1.11 8.93 12.67
CA LYS A 47 0.18 9.49 13.66
C LYS A 47 -0.91 10.34 13.01
N LEU A 48 -0.58 11.18 12.04
CA LEU A 48 -1.54 11.95 11.27
C LEU A 48 -2.46 11.07 10.42
N ASN A 49 -1.93 10.01 9.84
CA ASN A 49 -2.73 9.04 9.08
C ASN A 49 -3.53 8.08 9.98
N THR A 50 -3.02 7.73 11.16
CA THR A 50 -3.70 6.81 12.10
C THR A 50 -4.77 7.54 12.91
N GLY A 51 -4.61 8.86 13.11
CA GLY A 51 -5.57 9.66 13.90
C GLY A 51 -6.80 10.09 13.15
N LEU A 52 -6.79 10.09 11.84
CA LEU A 52 -7.84 10.79 11.11
C LEU A 52 -8.85 9.93 10.35
N PHE A 53 -8.55 8.74 9.82
CA PHE A 53 -9.58 8.12 8.95
C PHE A 53 -9.38 6.65 8.58
N LEU A 54 -8.35 5.94 9.05
CA LEU A 54 -7.97 4.71 8.34
C LEU A 54 -8.57 3.40 8.84
N ASN A 55 -9.05 3.26 10.07
CA ASN A 55 -9.29 1.90 10.55
C ASN A 55 -10.60 1.56 11.25
N GLU A 56 -11.52 2.47 11.54
CA GLU A 56 -12.61 2.10 12.43
C GLU A 56 -14.04 2.27 11.91
N GLY A 57 -14.24 2.53 10.62
CA GLY A 57 -15.58 2.72 10.11
C GLY A 57 -15.74 2.44 8.63
N TYR A 58 -16.98 2.21 8.24
CA TYR A 58 -17.34 2.16 6.84
C TYR A 58 -17.20 3.54 6.21
N LYS A 59 -16.75 3.60 4.96
CA LYS A 59 -16.60 4.82 4.19
C LYS A 59 -17.26 4.67 2.83
N ILE A 60 -17.58 5.80 2.21
CA ILE A 60 -18.13 5.82 0.86
C ILE A 60 -17.08 6.43 -0.06
N GLN A 61 -16.59 5.70 -1.03
CA GLN A 61 -15.75 6.22 -2.09
C GLN A 61 -16.63 6.78 -3.20
N ILE A 62 -16.53 8.09 -3.46
CA ILE A 62 -17.33 8.76 -4.49
C ILE A 62 -16.56 9.03 -5.77
N PHE A 63 -15.22 8.98 -5.72
CA PHE A 63 -14.37 9.26 -6.87
C PHE A 63 -13.03 8.52 -6.78
N TYR A 64 -12.47 8.19 -7.95
CA TYR A 64 -11.14 7.65 -8.13
C TYR A 64 -10.56 8.23 -9.42
N GLY A 65 -9.40 8.89 -9.35
CA GLY A 65 -8.77 9.51 -10.51
C GLY A 65 -7.61 10.44 -10.14
N ASN A 66 -7.40 11.50 -10.91
CA ASN A 66 -6.31 12.43 -10.70
C ASN A 66 -6.53 13.37 -9.49
N SER A 67 -5.46 14.08 -9.10
CA SER A 67 -5.47 14.98 -7.94
C SER A 67 -6.44 16.14 -8.06
N GLU A 68 -6.49 16.78 -9.23
CA GLU A 68 -7.29 17.98 -9.44
C GLU A 68 -8.79 17.68 -9.41
N GLU A 69 -9.20 16.65 -10.12
CA GLU A 69 -10.59 16.19 -10.12
C GLU A 69 -11.02 15.70 -8.74
N SER A 70 -10.14 15.03 -8.01
CA SER A 70 -10.41 14.59 -6.63
C SER A 70 -10.71 15.77 -5.71
N LYS A 71 -9.92 16.86 -5.80
CA LYS A 71 -10.15 18.10 -5.04
C LYS A 71 -11.48 18.74 -5.42
N LYS A 72 -11.75 18.84 -6.71
CA LYS A 72 -13.01 19.41 -7.22
C LYS A 72 -14.21 18.60 -6.73
N LYS A 73 -14.16 17.27 -6.86
CA LYS A 73 -15.25 16.38 -6.41
C LYS A 73 -15.50 16.47 -4.90
N LEU A 74 -14.44 16.56 -4.09
CA LEU A 74 -14.59 16.76 -2.66
C LEU A 74 -15.22 18.12 -2.32
N GLN A 75 -14.84 19.18 -3.02
CA GLN A 75 -15.43 20.51 -2.82
C GLN A 75 -16.91 20.56 -3.23
N GLU A 76 -17.26 19.94 -4.36
CA GLU A 76 -18.64 19.80 -4.82
C GLU A 76 -19.48 19.06 -3.78
N PHE A 77 -18.95 17.94 -3.29
CA PHE A 77 -19.62 17.13 -2.26
C PHE A 77 -19.87 17.91 -0.97
N LYS A 78 -18.85 18.62 -0.45
CA LYS A 78 -18.97 19.40 0.81
C LYS A 78 -19.95 20.55 0.73
N LYS A 79 -20.19 21.11 -0.44
CA LYS A 79 -21.22 22.15 -0.63
C LYS A 79 -22.64 21.63 -0.46
N GLU A 80 -22.85 20.38 -0.81
CA GLU A 80 -24.16 19.75 -0.82
C GLU A 80 -24.45 18.95 0.46
N PHE A 81 -23.46 18.16 0.90
CA PHE A 81 -23.54 17.31 2.08
C PHE A 81 -22.69 17.89 3.22
N LYS A 82 -23.19 18.95 3.85
CA LYS A 82 -22.43 19.71 4.88
C LYS A 82 -22.14 18.90 6.14
N ASP A 83 -22.99 17.92 6.43
CA ASP A 83 -22.91 17.10 7.64
C ASP A 83 -21.95 15.90 7.50
N LEU A 84 -21.42 15.67 6.31
CA LEU A 84 -20.52 14.56 6.04
C LEU A 84 -19.11 15.06 5.71
N ASP A 85 -18.15 14.63 6.51
CA ASP A 85 -16.75 14.86 6.23
C ASP A 85 -16.22 13.99 5.10
N GLY A 86 -15.23 14.53 4.39
CA GLY A 86 -14.57 13.80 3.32
C GLY A 86 -13.08 14.07 3.28
N THR A 87 -12.33 13.10 2.80
CA THR A 87 -10.88 13.16 2.64
C THR A 87 -10.42 12.63 1.30
N ILE A 88 -9.24 13.09 0.88
CA ILE A 88 -8.56 12.60 -0.33
C ILE A 88 -7.42 11.69 0.10
N ILE A 89 -7.40 10.47 -0.42
CA ILE A 89 -6.36 9.48 -0.15
C ILE A 89 -5.56 9.24 -1.42
N PHE A 90 -4.24 9.38 -1.31
CA PHE A 90 -3.35 9.01 -2.39
C PHE A 90 -3.17 7.49 -2.45
N ASN A 91 -3.46 6.91 -3.59
CA ASN A 91 -3.28 5.49 -3.88
C ASN A 91 -2.59 5.36 -5.24
N SER A 92 -1.26 5.48 -5.21
CA SER A 92 -0.39 5.61 -6.38
C SER A 92 -0.84 4.76 -7.58
N PRO A 93 -0.94 5.36 -8.77
CA PRO A 93 -0.70 6.76 -9.12
C PRO A 93 -1.91 7.69 -8.95
N ASN A 94 -3.04 7.18 -8.48
CA ASN A 94 -4.32 7.88 -8.42
C ASN A 94 -4.69 8.34 -7.01
N TYR A 95 -5.79 9.07 -6.94
CA TYR A 95 -6.38 9.58 -5.70
C TYR A 95 -7.80 9.05 -5.55
N LYS A 96 -8.21 8.80 -4.31
CA LYS A 96 -9.55 8.38 -3.91
C LYS A 96 -10.19 9.45 -3.05
N VAL A 97 -11.47 9.73 -3.28
CA VAL A 97 -12.26 10.59 -2.40
C VAL A 97 -13.14 9.71 -1.54
N TRP A 98 -12.88 9.71 -0.24
CA TRP A 98 -13.63 8.96 0.76
C TRP A 98 -14.46 9.89 1.62
N ILE A 99 -15.70 9.50 1.86
CA ILE A 99 -16.70 10.28 2.59
C ILE A 99 -17.16 9.51 3.82
N GLY A 100 -17.33 10.25 4.90
CA GLY A 100 -17.86 9.78 6.17
C GLY A 100 -16.93 8.82 6.92
N ASN A 101 -17.40 8.44 8.10
CA ASN A 101 -16.80 7.42 8.96
C ASN A 101 -17.94 6.76 9.75
N PHE A 102 -18.66 5.86 9.10
CA PHE A 102 -19.87 5.25 9.63
C PHE A 102 -19.54 4.05 10.51
N LYS A 103 -20.14 3.99 11.69
CA LYS A 103 -19.86 2.92 12.67
C LYS A 103 -20.46 1.58 12.28
N SER A 104 -21.53 1.59 11.51
CA SER A 104 -22.23 0.37 11.13
C SER A 104 -22.52 0.30 9.63
N ARG A 105 -22.71 -0.93 9.16
CA ARG A 105 -23.10 -1.17 7.77
C ARG A 105 -24.46 -0.56 7.43
N ILE A 106 -25.40 -0.60 8.35
CA ILE A 106 -26.76 -0.05 8.15
C ILE A 106 -26.67 1.47 7.96
N GLU A 107 -25.83 2.14 8.75
CA GLU A 107 -25.65 3.58 8.69
C GLU A 107 -25.06 4.02 7.34
N VAL A 108 -24.03 3.33 6.86
CA VAL A 108 -23.42 3.65 5.56
C VAL A 108 -24.35 3.33 4.39
N GLU A 109 -25.13 2.25 4.46
CA GLU A 109 -26.11 1.91 3.43
C GLU A 109 -27.23 2.95 3.35
N LYS A 110 -27.69 3.46 4.48
CA LYS A 110 -28.67 4.56 4.54
C LYS A 110 -28.10 5.84 3.88
N ALA A 111 -26.89 6.24 4.24
CA ALA A 111 -26.23 7.40 3.62
C ALA A 111 -25.99 7.19 2.10
N MET A 112 -25.66 5.96 1.71
CA MET A 112 -25.43 5.62 0.30
C MET A 112 -26.66 5.85 -0.57
N ILE A 113 -27.87 5.67 -0.08
CA ILE A 113 -29.11 5.87 -0.84
C ILE A 113 -29.17 7.32 -1.36
N GLU A 114 -28.87 8.29 -0.52
CA GLU A 114 -28.86 9.70 -0.89
C GLU A 114 -27.67 10.06 -1.79
N ILE A 115 -26.48 9.56 -1.43
CA ILE A 115 -25.25 9.87 -2.18
C ILE A 115 -25.30 9.30 -3.59
N ARG A 116 -25.86 8.12 -3.80
CA ARG A 116 -25.98 7.50 -5.13
C ARG A 116 -26.86 8.27 -6.10
N LYS A 117 -27.78 9.08 -5.64
CA LYS A 117 -28.60 9.93 -6.51
C LYS A 117 -27.72 10.85 -7.37
N LYS A 118 -26.58 11.28 -6.83
CA LYS A 118 -25.64 12.19 -7.50
C LYS A 118 -24.31 11.53 -7.90
N TYR A 119 -23.89 10.54 -7.14
CA TYR A 119 -22.65 9.77 -7.36
C TYR A 119 -22.99 8.29 -7.62
N PRO A 120 -23.51 7.93 -8.80
CA PRO A 120 -24.01 6.57 -9.07
C PRO A 120 -22.91 5.50 -9.00
N THR A 121 -21.65 5.89 -9.20
CA THR A 121 -20.47 5.02 -9.11
C THR A 121 -19.91 4.88 -7.69
N ALA A 122 -20.60 5.45 -6.68
CA ALA A 122 -20.13 5.37 -5.31
C ALA A 122 -20.08 3.92 -4.79
N LEU A 123 -19.05 3.62 -3.99
CA LEU A 123 -18.78 2.31 -3.43
C LEU A 123 -18.64 2.39 -1.91
N ILE A 124 -19.16 1.38 -1.20
CA ILE A 124 -18.93 1.22 0.23
C ILE A 124 -17.58 0.55 0.45
N ILE A 125 -16.73 1.19 1.23
CA ILE A 125 -15.43 0.66 1.68
C ILE A 125 -15.60 0.15 3.10
N LYS A 126 -15.26 -1.12 3.32
CA LYS A 126 -15.27 -1.73 4.65
C LYS A 126 -14.08 -1.24 5.48
N PRO A 127 -14.20 -1.22 6.83
CA PRO A 127 -13.05 -1.05 7.70
C PRO A 127 -12.02 -2.15 7.42
N SER A 128 -10.75 -1.78 7.49
CA SER A 128 -9.65 -2.75 7.45
C SER A 128 -9.49 -3.31 8.87
N ASN A 129 -9.71 -4.60 9.03
CA ASN A 129 -9.34 -5.32 10.25
C ASN A 129 -7.84 -5.46 10.34
#